data_38ec3d942017dbf44a9143ce8eeb4b36
#
_entry.id   38ec3d942017dbf44a9143ce8eeb4b36
#
_cell.length_a   1.000
_cell.length_b   1.000
_cell.length_c   1.000
_cell.angle_alpha   90.00
_cell.angle_beta   90.00
_cell.angle_gamma   90.00
#
_symmetry.space_group_name_H-M   'P 1'
#
loop_
_entity.id
_entity.type
_entity.pdbx_description
1 polymer ?
#
loop_
_entity_poly.entity_id
_entity_poly.type
_entity_poly.pdbx_seq_one_letter_code
_entity_poly.pdbx_strand_id
1 'polypeptide(L)'
;CGQCKCQVLEGGGEILPSEVPHFSRKQQQDHWRLGCQVKVKSDMSIKIDESVLGVKEWECEVISNKNVATFIKEFIVALPKGEHMDFIPGSYAQIKIPKFSMDYDKDIDKSLIGDEYLPAWEKFGLLGLKCKNDEETIRAYSMANYPAEGDRIMLTVRIATPPFKPKEQGPGFMDVMPGIASSYIFTLKPGDKVIMSGPYGDFHPIFDSKKEMMW
;
A
#
# COMPACT_ATOMS: atom_id res chain seq x y z
N CYS A 1 1.17 4.99 14.61
CA CYS A 1 1.99 5.08 13.40
C CYS A 1 2.44 6.52 13.08
N GLY A 2 1.76 7.56 13.59
CA GLY A 2 2.16 8.95 13.44
C GLY A 2 1.89 9.60 12.07
N GLN A 3 1.18 8.94 11.18
CA GLN A 3 0.95 9.42 9.80
C GLN A 3 -0.20 10.44 9.67
N CYS A 4 -1.15 10.43 10.60
CA CYS A 4 -2.31 11.34 10.56
C CYS A 4 -2.06 12.64 11.34
N LYS A 5 -0.87 13.24 11.19
CA LYS A 5 -0.52 14.48 11.86
C LYS A 5 -1.31 15.66 11.30
N CYS A 6 -1.89 16.45 12.18
CA CYS A 6 -2.52 17.72 11.84
C CYS A 6 -2.23 18.74 12.95
N GLN A 7 -2.22 20.00 12.62
CA GLN A 7 -2.13 21.07 13.62
C GLN A 7 -3.55 21.52 13.97
N VAL A 8 -3.94 21.40 15.24
CA VAL A 8 -5.26 21.82 15.70
C VAL A 8 -5.14 23.24 16.27
N LEU A 9 -5.68 24.19 15.54
CA LEU A 9 -5.60 25.61 15.90
C LEU A 9 -6.57 25.95 17.02
N GLU A 10 -7.77 25.35 17.01
CA GLU A 10 -8.82 25.56 18.00
C GLU A 10 -9.64 24.27 18.22
N GLY A 11 -10.17 24.08 19.42
CA GLY A 11 -11.15 23.03 19.75
C GLY A 11 -10.57 21.61 19.96
N GLY A 12 -9.26 21.40 19.91
CA GLY A 12 -8.64 20.07 19.94
C GLY A 12 -8.43 19.44 21.33
N GLY A 13 -8.55 20.23 22.39
CA GLY A 13 -8.19 19.79 23.75
C GLY A 13 -6.69 19.48 23.91
N GLU A 14 -6.34 18.90 25.05
CA GLU A 14 -4.95 18.57 25.38
C GLU A 14 -4.43 17.36 24.59
N ILE A 15 -3.11 17.34 24.35
CA ILE A 15 -2.42 16.20 23.73
C ILE A 15 -2.51 14.97 24.63
N LEU A 16 -2.81 13.82 24.06
CA LEU A 16 -2.92 12.57 24.82
C LEU A 16 -1.54 11.93 25.05
N PRO A 17 -1.34 11.21 26.17
CA PRO A 17 -0.08 10.50 26.42
C PRO A 17 0.34 9.55 25.29
N SER A 18 -0.62 8.96 24.58
CA SER A 18 -0.38 8.09 23.41
C SER A 18 0.15 8.84 22.17
N GLU A 19 -0.05 10.15 22.11
CA GLU A 19 0.38 10.99 21.00
C GLU A 19 1.79 11.56 21.20
N VAL A 20 2.16 11.80 22.46
CA VAL A 20 3.44 12.45 22.86
C VAL A 20 4.67 11.86 22.16
N PRO A 21 4.83 10.51 22.04
CA PRO A 21 6.01 9.93 21.38
C PRO A 21 6.13 10.27 19.89
N HIS A 22 5.06 10.73 19.26
CA HIS A 22 5.02 11.04 17.83
C HIS A 22 5.38 12.48 17.48
N PHE A 23 5.60 13.34 18.51
CA PHE A 23 5.82 14.76 18.33
C PHE A 23 7.02 15.25 19.09
N SER A 24 7.79 16.15 18.47
CA SER A 24 8.80 16.94 19.17
C SER A 24 8.15 17.89 20.19
N ARG A 25 8.94 18.38 21.18
CA ARG A 25 8.44 19.36 22.16
C ARG A 25 7.85 20.60 21.48
N LYS A 26 8.46 21.06 20.39
CA LYS A 26 7.96 22.22 19.63
C LYS A 26 6.60 21.89 19.00
N GLN A 27 6.46 20.75 18.35
CA GLN A 27 5.19 20.32 17.75
C GLN A 27 4.08 20.19 18.80
N GLN A 28 4.39 19.69 20.00
CA GLN A 28 3.42 19.63 21.10
C GLN A 28 2.97 21.03 21.54
N GLN A 29 3.89 21.99 21.61
CA GLN A 29 3.58 23.40 21.92
C GLN A 29 2.78 24.09 20.81
N ASP A 30 3.04 23.70 19.56
CA ASP A 30 2.36 24.21 18.37
C ASP A 30 1.03 23.47 18.09
N HIS A 31 0.50 22.75 19.10
CA HIS A 31 -0.79 22.03 19.04
C HIS A 31 -0.91 20.98 17.93
N TRP A 32 0.19 20.32 17.57
CA TRP A 32 0.13 19.18 16.69
C TRP A 32 -0.52 17.98 17.38
N ARG A 33 -1.41 17.30 16.66
CA ARG A 33 -2.18 16.15 17.13
C ARG A 33 -2.18 15.02 16.11
N LEU A 34 -2.53 13.81 16.54
CA LEU A 34 -2.86 12.73 15.64
C LEU A 34 -4.36 12.76 15.33
N GLY A 35 -4.74 12.97 14.07
CA GLY A 35 -6.15 13.08 13.68
C GLY A 35 -7.01 11.87 14.11
N CYS A 36 -6.41 10.67 14.16
CA CYS A 36 -7.10 9.47 14.64
C CYS A 36 -7.35 9.45 16.16
N GLN A 37 -6.71 10.34 16.94
CA GLN A 37 -6.86 10.45 18.40
C GLN A 37 -7.68 11.65 18.83
N VAL A 38 -7.83 12.63 17.96
CA VAL A 38 -8.61 13.85 18.24
C VAL A 38 -10.09 13.54 18.21
N LYS A 39 -10.80 13.83 19.29
CA LYS A 39 -12.26 13.70 19.35
C LYS A 39 -12.89 15.07 19.07
N VAL A 40 -13.73 15.15 18.07
CA VAL A 40 -14.53 16.34 17.76
C VAL A 40 -15.65 16.45 18.81
N LYS A 41 -15.57 17.46 19.66
CA LYS A 41 -16.55 17.74 20.71
C LYS A 41 -17.27 19.08 20.52
N SER A 42 -16.73 19.94 19.71
CA SER A 42 -17.22 21.26 19.35
C SER A 42 -16.64 21.65 18.00
N ASP A 43 -16.94 22.84 17.51
CA ASP A 43 -16.30 23.38 16.32
C ASP A 43 -14.78 23.39 16.51
N MET A 44 -14.07 23.02 15.44
CA MET A 44 -12.62 22.90 15.43
C MET A 44 -12.03 23.61 14.22
N SER A 45 -10.86 24.21 14.43
CA SER A 45 -10.03 24.72 13.34
C SER A 45 -8.77 23.85 13.25
N ILE A 46 -8.53 23.26 12.09
CA ILE A 46 -7.34 22.44 11.84
C ILE A 46 -6.57 22.98 10.64
N LYS A 47 -5.25 22.88 10.71
CA LYS A 47 -4.36 23.09 9.59
C LYS A 47 -3.78 21.72 9.20
N ILE A 48 -3.97 21.35 7.94
CA ILE A 48 -3.37 20.16 7.32
C ILE A 48 -2.27 20.61 6.38
N ASP A 49 -1.32 19.71 6.14
CA ASP A 49 -0.25 19.95 5.16
C ASP A 49 -0.84 20.09 3.75
N GLU A 50 -0.31 21.04 2.97
CA GLU A 50 -0.78 21.27 1.60
C GLU A 50 -0.58 20.05 0.70
N SER A 51 0.40 19.22 0.98
CA SER A 51 0.63 17.95 0.28
C SER A 51 -0.56 17.00 0.34
N VAL A 52 -1.36 17.07 1.42
CA VAL A 52 -2.60 16.28 1.54
C VAL A 52 -3.67 16.72 0.53
N LEU A 53 -3.66 18.00 0.15
CA LEU A 53 -4.62 18.57 -0.82
C LEU A 53 -4.24 18.24 -2.27
N GLY A 54 -2.98 17.87 -2.52
CA GLY A 54 -2.47 17.48 -3.85
C GLY A 54 -2.72 16.02 -4.20
N VAL A 55 -3.26 15.23 -3.28
CA VAL A 55 -3.55 13.82 -3.54
C VAL A 55 -4.70 13.67 -4.50
N LYS A 56 -4.45 12.98 -5.60
CA LYS A 56 -5.45 12.63 -6.62
C LYS A 56 -5.79 11.15 -6.55
N GLU A 57 -6.98 10.81 -7.02
CA GLU A 57 -7.42 9.44 -7.25
C GLU A 57 -7.64 9.26 -8.76
N TRP A 58 -7.14 8.16 -9.31
CA TRP A 58 -7.27 7.83 -10.73
C TRP A 58 -7.79 6.40 -10.92
N GLU A 59 -8.59 6.21 -11.97
CA GLU A 59 -8.83 4.90 -12.53
C GLU A 59 -7.69 4.58 -13.51
N CYS A 60 -6.78 3.72 -13.07
CA CYS A 60 -5.59 3.32 -13.81
C CYS A 60 -5.84 2.03 -14.58
N GLU A 61 -5.13 1.85 -15.69
CA GLU A 61 -5.15 0.62 -16.47
C GLU A 61 -3.92 -0.24 -16.17
N VAL A 62 -4.14 -1.52 -15.88
CA VAL A 62 -3.04 -2.48 -15.71
C VAL A 62 -2.31 -2.67 -17.03
N ILE A 63 -1.02 -2.34 -17.07
CA ILE A 63 -0.15 -2.54 -18.23
C ILE A 63 0.56 -3.90 -18.15
N SER A 64 1.05 -4.26 -16.96
CA SER A 64 1.81 -5.48 -16.70
C SER A 64 1.55 -5.97 -15.29
N ASN A 65 1.48 -7.29 -15.13
CA ASN A 65 1.33 -7.94 -13.84
C ASN A 65 1.93 -9.35 -13.87
N LYS A 66 3.24 -9.44 -14.01
CA LYS A 66 3.96 -10.70 -14.14
C LYS A 66 4.88 -10.96 -12.96
N ASN A 67 5.13 -12.22 -12.65
CA ASN A 67 6.14 -12.57 -11.68
C ASN A 67 7.54 -12.19 -12.18
N VAL A 68 8.33 -11.60 -11.28
CA VAL A 68 9.76 -11.32 -11.46
C VAL A 68 10.61 -12.13 -10.48
N ALA A 69 9.96 -12.79 -9.53
CA ALA A 69 10.52 -13.81 -8.66
C ALA A 69 9.39 -14.76 -8.24
N THR A 70 9.74 -15.88 -7.63
CA THR A 70 8.81 -16.99 -7.31
C THR A 70 7.48 -16.53 -6.70
N PHE A 71 7.53 -15.54 -5.79
CA PHE A 71 6.36 -15.06 -5.04
C PHE A 71 6.17 -13.54 -5.15
N ILE A 72 6.81 -12.90 -6.12
CA ILE A 72 6.81 -11.46 -6.28
C ILE A 72 6.41 -11.09 -7.70
N LYS A 73 5.42 -10.22 -7.82
CA LYS A 73 5.01 -9.60 -9.08
C LYS A 73 5.56 -8.19 -9.22
N GLU A 74 5.94 -7.85 -10.42
CA GLU A 74 6.03 -6.49 -10.91
C GLU A 74 4.64 -6.10 -11.43
N PHE A 75 4.00 -5.18 -10.74
CA PHE A 75 2.68 -4.68 -11.09
C PHE A 75 2.78 -3.25 -11.58
N ILE A 76 2.42 -3.02 -12.85
CA ILE A 76 2.52 -1.71 -13.50
C ILE A 76 1.15 -1.28 -13.99
N VAL A 77 0.76 -0.08 -13.63
CA VAL A 77 -0.46 0.57 -14.12
C VAL A 77 -0.14 1.88 -14.82
N ALA A 78 -0.89 2.21 -15.87
CA ALA A 78 -0.86 3.51 -16.52
C ALA A 78 -1.86 4.45 -15.84
N LEU A 79 -1.45 5.69 -15.64
CA LEU A 79 -2.39 6.78 -15.33
C LEU A 79 -3.26 7.10 -16.54
N PRO A 80 -4.43 7.72 -16.36
CA PRO A 80 -5.24 8.21 -17.48
C PRO A 80 -4.43 9.13 -18.39
N LYS A 81 -4.77 9.15 -19.69
CA LYS A 81 -4.06 9.94 -20.68
C LYS A 81 -3.97 11.41 -20.29
N GLY A 82 -2.76 11.93 -20.21
CA GLY A 82 -2.47 13.32 -19.86
C GLY A 82 -2.32 13.56 -18.36
N GLU A 83 -2.55 12.56 -17.52
CA GLU A 83 -2.26 12.64 -16.09
C GLU A 83 -0.80 12.29 -15.82
N HIS A 84 -0.27 12.89 -14.77
CA HIS A 84 1.09 12.68 -14.28
C HIS A 84 1.09 12.70 -12.76
N MET A 85 1.87 11.83 -12.16
CA MET A 85 2.10 11.83 -10.72
C MET A 85 3.51 12.31 -10.42
N ASP A 86 3.61 13.53 -9.92
CA ASP A 86 4.88 14.03 -9.40
C ASP A 86 5.13 13.43 -8.01
N PHE A 87 6.16 12.64 -7.87
CA PHE A 87 6.52 12.02 -6.60
C PHE A 87 8.03 12.06 -6.34
N ILE A 88 8.40 11.86 -5.09
CA ILE A 88 9.77 11.79 -4.63
C ILE A 88 10.13 10.33 -4.32
N PRO A 89 11.35 9.84 -4.57
CA PRO A 89 11.77 8.51 -4.15
C PRO A 89 11.47 8.27 -2.66
N GLY A 90 10.87 7.12 -2.35
CA GLY A 90 10.35 6.80 -1.01
C GLY A 90 8.85 7.06 -0.82
N SER A 91 8.20 7.74 -1.77
CA SER A 91 6.75 7.88 -1.78
C SER A 91 6.05 6.53 -2.03
N TYR A 92 4.80 6.43 -1.58
CA TYR A 92 3.92 5.30 -1.83
C TYR A 92 2.62 5.73 -2.50
N ALA A 93 2.00 4.80 -3.19
CA ALA A 93 0.64 4.92 -3.71
C ALA A 93 -0.30 4.02 -2.90
N GLN A 94 -1.58 4.35 -2.89
CA GLN A 94 -2.62 3.51 -2.33
C GLN A 94 -3.43 2.86 -3.45
N ILE A 95 -3.77 1.60 -3.28
CA ILE A 95 -4.69 0.86 -4.13
C ILE A 95 -5.98 0.60 -3.39
N LYS A 96 -7.10 0.92 -4.04
CA LYS A 96 -8.44 0.62 -3.56
C LYS A 96 -8.81 -0.80 -3.99
N ILE A 97 -9.18 -1.62 -3.05
CA ILE A 97 -9.47 -3.03 -3.23
C ILE A 97 -10.97 -3.24 -3.03
N PRO A 98 -11.71 -3.63 -4.07
CA PRO A 98 -13.14 -3.82 -3.98
C PRO A 98 -13.49 -5.05 -3.12
N LYS A 99 -14.77 -5.28 -2.92
CA LYS A 99 -15.28 -6.57 -2.45
C LYS A 99 -15.00 -7.63 -3.51
N PHE A 100 -14.45 -8.76 -3.10
CA PHE A 100 -14.19 -9.89 -4.00
C PHE A 100 -14.17 -11.21 -3.24
N SER A 101 -14.31 -12.30 -3.99
CA SER A 101 -14.02 -13.67 -3.54
C SER A 101 -13.26 -14.36 -4.66
N MET A 102 -12.17 -15.03 -4.34
CA MET A 102 -11.31 -15.68 -5.32
C MET A 102 -10.78 -17.02 -4.84
N ASP A 103 -10.47 -17.85 -5.81
CA ASP A 103 -9.77 -19.12 -5.68
C ASP A 103 -8.47 -19.01 -6.49
N TYR A 104 -7.31 -19.24 -5.86
CA TYR A 104 -6.01 -19.01 -6.49
C TYR A 104 -5.82 -19.85 -7.76
N ASP A 105 -6.31 -21.09 -7.75
CA ASP A 105 -6.17 -21.97 -8.92
C ASP A 105 -6.97 -21.51 -10.13
N LYS A 106 -8.13 -20.87 -9.90
CA LYS A 106 -9.08 -20.47 -10.94
C LYS A 106 -8.88 -19.05 -11.42
N ASP A 107 -8.58 -18.14 -10.48
CA ASP A 107 -8.65 -16.71 -10.73
C ASP A 107 -7.29 -16.07 -10.98
N ILE A 108 -6.19 -16.72 -10.57
CA ILE A 108 -4.83 -16.26 -10.90
C ILE A 108 -4.43 -16.85 -12.26
N ASP A 109 -4.07 -15.97 -13.19
CA ASP A 109 -3.55 -16.37 -14.50
C ASP A 109 -2.12 -16.95 -14.35
N LYS A 110 -2.01 -18.26 -14.55
CA LYS A 110 -0.75 -19.01 -14.41
C LYS A 110 0.30 -18.58 -15.42
N SER A 111 -0.10 -18.07 -16.58
CA SER A 111 0.83 -17.54 -17.58
C SER A 111 1.56 -16.28 -17.09
N LEU A 112 0.92 -15.51 -16.19
CA LEU A 112 1.52 -14.34 -15.55
C LEU A 112 2.40 -14.70 -14.34
N ILE A 113 2.32 -15.94 -13.85
CA ILE A 113 3.30 -16.49 -12.89
C ILE A 113 4.55 -16.93 -13.67
N GLY A 114 4.38 -17.59 -14.79
CA GLY A 114 5.43 -18.11 -15.65
C GLY A 114 5.89 -19.51 -15.25
N ASP A 115 6.31 -20.28 -16.26
CA ASP A 115 6.69 -21.70 -16.12
C ASP A 115 7.88 -21.91 -15.17
N GLU A 116 8.74 -20.91 -15.03
CA GLU A 116 9.89 -20.94 -14.12
C GLU A 116 9.46 -20.99 -12.65
N TYR A 117 8.38 -20.29 -12.28
CA TYR A 117 7.97 -20.14 -10.87
C TYR A 117 6.79 -21.04 -10.48
N LEU A 118 5.99 -21.48 -11.44
CA LEU A 118 4.77 -22.27 -11.20
C LEU A 118 5.04 -23.55 -10.39
N PRO A 119 6.11 -24.34 -10.64
CA PRO A 119 6.39 -25.55 -9.86
C PRO A 119 6.57 -25.28 -8.35
N ALA A 120 7.06 -24.12 -7.97
CA ALA A 120 7.17 -23.75 -6.56
C ALA A 120 5.80 -23.44 -5.95
N TRP A 121 4.89 -22.81 -6.71
CA TRP A 121 3.51 -22.54 -6.26
C TRP A 121 2.75 -23.85 -6.00
N GLU A 122 2.91 -24.84 -6.87
CA GLU A 122 2.34 -26.18 -6.71
C GLU A 122 2.93 -26.89 -5.49
N LYS A 123 4.27 -26.92 -5.40
CA LYS A 123 5.02 -27.56 -4.30
C LYS A 123 4.62 -27.04 -2.93
N PHE A 124 4.42 -25.74 -2.81
CA PHE A 124 4.04 -25.10 -1.52
C PHE A 124 2.51 -25.04 -1.33
N GLY A 125 1.71 -25.50 -2.28
CA GLY A 125 0.26 -25.57 -2.18
C GLY A 125 -0.45 -24.21 -2.25
N LEU A 126 0.16 -23.20 -2.89
CA LEU A 126 -0.45 -21.87 -3.00
C LEU A 126 -1.74 -21.89 -3.81
N LEU A 127 -1.81 -22.74 -4.85
CA LEU A 127 -3.00 -22.85 -5.70
C LEU A 127 -4.25 -23.35 -4.93
N GLY A 128 -4.07 -23.98 -3.78
CA GLY A 128 -5.19 -24.39 -2.92
C GLY A 128 -5.77 -23.28 -2.05
N LEU A 129 -5.18 -22.08 -2.07
CA LEU A 129 -5.63 -20.97 -1.24
C LEU A 129 -6.87 -20.28 -1.82
N LYS A 130 -7.66 -19.69 -0.93
CA LYS A 130 -8.82 -18.85 -1.25
C LYS A 130 -8.74 -17.57 -0.46
N CYS A 131 -9.25 -16.49 -1.04
CA CYS A 131 -9.30 -15.20 -0.36
C CYS A 131 -10.65 -14.53 -0.58
N LYS A 132 -11.12 -13.84 0.44
CA LYS A 132 -12.37 -13.09 0.39
C LYS A 132 -12.17 -11.72 1.03
N ASN A 133 -12.78 -10.71 0.44
CA ASN A 133 -12.86 -9.37 0.99
C ASN A 133 -14.33 -8.93 0.99
N ASP A 134 -14.92 -8.75 2.16
CA ASP A 134 -16.35 -8.44 2.33
C ASP A 134 -16.62 -6.93 2.27
N GLU A 135 -15.60 -6.09 2.34
CA GLU A 135 -15.74 -4.63 2.28
C GLU A 135 -14.62 -3.99 1.48
N GLU A 136 -14.91 -2.83 0.88
CA GLU A 136 -13.88 -2.05 0.20
C GLU A 136 -12.78 -1.68 1.20
N THR A 137 -11.53 -1.87 0.82
CA THR A 137 -10.38 -1.55 1.66
C THR A 137 -9.26 -0.89 0.85
N ILE A 138 -8.37 -0.19 1.53
CA ILE A 138 -7.24 0.51 0.92
C ILE A 138 -5.95 -0.04 1.49
N ARG A 139 -4.93 -0.23 0.64
CA ARG A 139 -3.58 -0.61 1.07
C ARG A 139 -2.54 0.24 0.36
N ALA A 140 -1.49 0.55 1.12
CA ALA A 140 -0.34 1.32 0.66
C ALA A 140 0.76 0.40 0.14
N TYR A 141 1.39 0.81 -0.96
CA TYR A 141 2.56 0.18 -1.54
C TYR A 141 3.58 1.25 -1.96
N SER A 142 4.83 1.07 -1.56
CA SER A 142 5.92 1.92 -2.03
C SER A 142 6.05 1.82 -3.55
N MET A 143 6.21 2.95 -4.21
CA MET A 143 6.44 2.98 -5.65
C MET A 143 7.86 2.51 -5.96
N ALA A 144 8.00 1.66 -6.96
CA ALA A 144 9.25 1.05 -7.38
C ALA A 144 9.79 1.65 -8.69
N ASN A 145 9.00 2.50 -9.35
CA ASN A 145 9.44 3.18 -10.56
C ASN A 145 10.23 4.46 -10.27
N TYR A 146 10.92 4.92 -11.28
CA TYR A 146 11.68 6.16 -11.27
C TYR A 146 10.74 7.37 -11.42
N PRO A 147 10.91 8.46 -10.66
CA PRO A 147 9.99 9.61 -10.68
C PRO A 147 9.74 10.24 -12.05
N ALA A 148 10.74 10.26 -12.96
CA ALA A 148 10.53 10.77 -14.30
C ALA A 148 9.58 9.92 -15.18
N GLU A 149 9.19 8.74 -14.72
CA GLU A 149 8.15 7.88 -15.30
C GLU A 149 6.78 8.16 -14.68
N GLY A 150 6.46 9.39 -14.38
CA GLY A 150 5.26 9.80 -13.65
C GLY A 150 3.93 9.59 -14.38
N ASP A 151 3.92 9.01 -15.60
CA ASP A 151 2.75 8.55 -16.33
C ASP A 151 2.25 7.16 -15.90
N ARG A 152 2.99 6.52 -14.98
CA ARG A 152 2.70 5.16 -14.49
C ARG A 152 3.06 4.99 -13.01
N ILE A 153 2.48 3.96 -12.42
CA ILE A 153 2.81 3.49 -11.08
C ILE A 153 3.31 2.05 -11.21
N MET A 154 4.51 1.78 -10.68
CA MET A 154 5.06 0.44 -10.57
C MET A 154 5.15 0.04 -9.11
N LEU A 155 4.66 -1.14 -8.79
CA LEU A 155 4.74 -1.74 -7.47
C LEU A 155 5.44 -3.10 -7.56
N THR A 156 6.24 -3.42 -6.54
CA THR A 156 6.77 -4.76 -6.34
C THR A 156 5.97 -5.44 -5.23
N VAL A 157 5.15 -6.42 -5.60
CA VAL A 157 4.15 -7.01 -4.70
C VAL A 157 4.46 -8.47 -4.42
N ARG A 158 4.80 -8.77 -3.17
CA ARG A 158 4.93 -10.15 -2.69
C ARG A 158 3.57 -10.70 -2.30
N ILE A 159 3.25 -11.93 -2.74
CA ILE A 159 2.05 -12.63 -2.27
C ILE A 159 2.16 -12.90 -0.76
N ALA A 160 1.16 -12.47 -0.02
CA ALA A 160 1.08 -12.68 1.43
C ALA A 160 0.27 -13.94 1.72
N THR A 161 0.95 -15.07 1.86
CA THR A 161 0.34 -16.35 2.22
C THR A 161 0.05 -16.43 3.71
N PRO A 162 -0.85 -17.30 4.16
CA PRO A 162 -0.94 -17.69 5.54
C PRO A 162 0.41 -18.23 6.04
N PRO A 163 0.70 -18.18 7.36
CA PRO A 163 1.86 -18.87 7.91
C PRO A 163 1.80 -20.37 7.66
N PHE A 164 2.94 -21.03 7.53
CA PHE A 164 2.98 -22.48 7.53
C PHE A 164 2.61 -23.03 8.91
N LYS A 165 1.98 -24.20 8.92
CA LYS A 165 1.73 -24.93 10.16
C LYS A 165 3.05 -25.26 10.85
N PRO A 166 3.07 -25.29 12.20
CA PRO A 166 4.18 -25.90 12.94
C PRO A 166 4.42 -27.33 12.47
N LYS A 167 5.68 -27.79 12.51
CA LYS A 167 6.07 -29.13 11.98
C LYS A 167 5.22 -30.27 12.59
N GLU A 168 4.82 -30.12 13.85
CA GLU A 168 4.03 -31.09 14.61
C GLU A 168 2.59 -31.23 14.08
N GLN A 169 2.10 -30.22 13.35
CA GLN A 169 0.74 -30.20 12.77
C GLN A 169 0.71 -30.66 11.31
N GLY A 170 1.84 -31.12 10.78
CA GLY A 170 1.96 -31.56 9.41
C GLY A 170 2.18 -30.43 8.39
N PRO A 171 2.25 -30.78 7.09
CA PRO A 171 2.52 -29.81 6.02
C PRO A 171 1.31 -28.90 5.75
N GLY A 172 1.55 -27.76 5.13
CA GLY A 172 0.54 -26.83 4.64
C GLY A 172 0.44 -25.55 5.45
N PHE A 173 -0.52 -24.72 5.10
CA PHE A 173 -0.78 -23.42 5.72
C PHE A 173 -1.72 -23.53 6.92
N MET A 174 -1.57 -22.60 7.86
CA MET A 174 -2.55 -22.40 8.92
C MET A 174 -3.90 -21.96 8.30
N ASP A 175 -4.99 -22.25 9.02
CA ASP A 175 -6.35 -21.87 8.61
C ASP A 175 -6.60 -20.38 8.94
N VAL A 176 -5.92 -19.52 8.23
CA VAL A 176 -6.11 -18.07 8.24
C VAL A 176 -6.12 -17.56 6.80
N MET A 177 -6.80 -16.44 6.57
CA MET A 177 -6.94 -15.89 5.23
C MET A 177 -5.60 -15.31 4.72
N PRO A 178 -5.27 -15.50 3.43
CA PRO A 178 -4.17 -14.80 2.79
C PRO A 178 -4.36 -13.29 2.81
N GLY A 179 -3.27 -12.55 2.51
CA GLY A 179 -3.32 -11.10 2.43
C GLY A 179 -4.26 -10.62 1.32
N ILE A 180 -5.30 -9.87 1.69
CA ILE A 180 -6.36 -9.39 0.79
C ILE A 180 -5.79 -8.63 -0.40
N ALA A 181 -4.92 -7.64 -0.16
CA ALA A 181 -4.41 -6.78 -1.22
C ALA A 181 -3.54 -7.54 -2.23
N SER A 182 -2.59 -8.34 -1.75
CA SER A 182 -1.74 -9.13 -2.63
C SER A 182 -2.56 -10.16 -3.41
N SER A 183 -3.54 -10.81 -2.78
CA SER A 183 -4.45 -11.73 -3.46
C SER A 183 -5.18 -11.04 -4.61
N TYR A 184 -5.79 -9.88 -4.36
CA TYR A 184 -6.47 -9.09 -5.38
C TYR A 184 -5.52 -8.71 -6.53
N ILE A 185 -4.34 -8.13 -6.21
CA ILE A 185 -3.38 -7.73 -7.24
C ILE A 185 -2.98 -8.93 -8.10
N PHE A 186 -2.82 -10.11 -7.52
CA PHE A 186 -2.43 -11.31 -8.27
C PHE A 186 -3.49 -11.83 -9.24
N THR A 187 -4.78 -11.43 -9.11
CA THR A 187 -5.83 -11.76 -10.09
C THR A 187 -5.87 -10.81 -11.28
N LEU A 188 -5.30 -9.62 -11.13
CA LEU A 188 -5.38 -8.58 -12.16
C LEU A 188 -4.57 -8.96 -13.41
N LYS A 189 -5.09 -8.57 -14.57
CA LYS A 189 -4.51 -8.83 -15.88
C LYS A 189 -4.31 -7.52 -16.64
N PRO A 190 -3.40 -7.47 -17.63
CA PRO A 190 -3.32 -6.33 -18.53
C PRO A 190 -4.68 -5.98 -19.14
N GLY A 191 -5.03 -4.70 -19.09
CA GLY A 191 -6.33 -4.16 -19.49
C GLY A 191 -7.35 -3.99 -18.36
N ASP A 192 -7.17 -4.61 -17.20
CA ASP A 192 -8.03 -4.39 -16.04
C ASP A 192 -7.89 -2.96 -15.51
N LYS A 193 -8.93 -2.49 -14.82
CA LYS A 193 -8.97 -1.16 -14.20
C LYS A 193 -8.84 -1.28 -12.69
N VAL A 194 -8.06 -0.38 -12.11
CA VAL A 194 -7.86 -0.28 -10.66
C VAL A 194 -7.87 1.18 -10.24
N ILE A 195 -8.38 1.44 -9.05
CA ILE A 195 -8.34 2.76 -8.45
C ILE A 195 -7.06 2.91 -7.64
N MET A 196 -6.27 3.90 -8.01
CA MET A 196 -5.03 4.26 -7.31
C MET A 196 -5.09 5.71 -6.87
N SER A 197 -4.45 6.02 -5.76
CA SER A 197 -4.29 7.40 -5.29
C SER A 197 -2.87 7.65 -4.80
N GLY A 198 -2.46 8.92 -4.82
CA GLY A 198 -1.14 9.33 -4.39
C GLY A 198 -0.71 10.69 -4.92
N PRO A 199 0.59 11.04 -4.77
CA PRO A 199 1.58 10.32 -3.94
C PRO A 199 1.40 10.57 -2.45
N TYR A 200 1.91 9.66 -1.61
CA TYR A 200 1.95 9.79 -0.15
C TYR A 200 3.34 9.49 0.40
N GLY A 201 3.59 9.84 1.64
CA GLY A 201 4.75 9.43 2.42
C GLY A 201 5.73 10.55 2.71
N ASP A 202 6.41 10.41 3.85
CA ASP A 202 7.39 11.38 4.40
C ASP A 202 8.80 10.79 4.48
N PHE A 203 8.99 9.53 4.03
CA PHE A 203 10.27 8.86 4.08
C PHE A 203 11.02 9.10 2.76
N HIS A 204 11.81 10.18 2.73
CA HIS A 204 12.52 10.63 1.54
C HIS A 204 14.03 10.72 1.77
N PRO A 205 14.85 10.63 0.71
CA PRO A 205 16.26 10.99 0.76
C PRO A 205 16.42 12.44 1.23
N ILE A 206 17.47 12.70 2.00
CA ILE A 206 17.85 14.06 2.39
C ILE A 206 18.74 14.60 1.27
N PHE A 207 18.15 15.27 0.27
CA PHE A 207 18.82 15.67 -0.98
C PHE A 207 20.04 16.56 -0.77
N ASP A 208 20.02 17.42 0.27
CA ASP A 208 21.14 18.33 0.57
C ASP A 208 22.18 17.71 1.51
N SER A 209 22.03 16.44 1.87
CA SER A 209 22.98 15.73 2.73
C SER A 209 24.27 15.41 1.99
N LYS A 210 25.42 15.76 2.58
CA LYS A 210 26.74 15.31 2.15
C LYS A 210 27.14 13.96 2.77
N LYS A 211 26.26 13.35 3.56
CA LYS A 211 26.48 12.04 4.20
C LYS A 211 26.04 10.93 3.26
N GLU A 212 26.75 9.83 3.31
CA GLU A 212 26.28 8.59 2.69
C GLU A 212 24.97 8.15 3.34
N MET A 213 24.06 7.66 2.50
CA MET A 213 22.77 7.12 2.92
C MET A 213 22.71 5.67 2.48
N MET A 214 22.27 4.78 3.40
CA MET A 214 22.02 3.37 3.13
C MET A 214 20.53 3.11 3.30
N TRP A 215 19.93 2.45 2.31
CA TRP A 215 18.50 2.14 2.23
C TRP A 215 18.27 0.64 2.34
#